data_dd98fd377abd0266b7b786a0492828b5
#
_entry.id   dd98fd377abd0266b7b786a0492828b5
#
_cell.length_a   1.000
_cell.length_b   1.000
_cell.length_c   1.000
_cell.angle_alpha   90.00
_cell.angle_beta   90.00
_cell.angle_gamma   90.00
#
_symmetry.space_group_name_H-M   'P 1'
#
loop_
_entity.id
_entity.type
_entity.pdbx_description
1 polymer ?
#
loop_
_entity_poly.entity_id
_entity_poly.type
_entity_poly.pdbx_seq_one_letter_code
_entity_poly.pdbx_strand_id
1 'polypeptide(L)'
;KFVVNYYRLSRDNRLLFGGRESYGYRFPSDITAKVRKPMTEIFPHLRDVKIDYAWGGTLGITMKRMPYLARVAPNILSASGYSGHGVGNAVQAGKLMADAIHGQDTGFNTLASIPTPSFPGAGALRTPLLTLAMSWYVLRDRLGV
;
A
#
# COMPACT_ATOMS: atom_id res chain seq x y z
N LYS A 1 15.77 0.63 0.21
CA LYS A 1 14.91 -0.52 -0.13
C LYS A 1 13.54 -0.04 -0.57
N PHE A 2 13.04 -0.58 -1.65
CA PHE A 2 11.74 -0.23 -2.19
C PHE A 2 10.60 -0.78 -1.32
N VAL A 3 10.76 -1.99 -0.80
CA VAL A 3 9.84 -2.62 0.15
C VAL A 3 10.53 -2.75 1.50
N VAL A 4 9.86 -2.24 2.53
CA VAL A 4 10.37 -2.24 3.90
C VAL A 4 9.58 -3.21 4.76
N ASN A 5 10.28 -3.83 5.71
CA ASN A 5 9.62 -4.54 6.79
C ASN A 5 9.20 -3.52 7.85
N TYR A 6 8.04 -3.72 8.43
CA TYR A 6 7.52 -2.91 9.53
C TYR A 6 6.98 -3.83 10.64
N TYR A 7 7.16 -3.42 11.86
CA TYR A 7 6.77 -4.24 13.01
C TYR A 7 6.46 -3.37 14.22
N ARG A 8 5.60 -3.88 15.07
CA ARG A 8 5.28 -3.29 16.37
C ARG A 8 4.68 -4.33 17.29
N LEU A 9 4.61 -4.05 18.58
CA LEU A 9 3.80 -4.82 19.51
C LEU A 9 2.35 -4.31 19.52
N SER A 10 1.42 -5.23 19.64
CA SER A 10 0.03 -4.94 19.93
C SER A 10 -0.15 -4.66 21.44
N ARG A 11 -1.36 -4.21 21.82
CA ARG A 11 -1.67 -3.93 23.22
C ARG A 11 -1.53 -5.17 24.14
N ASP A 12 -1.76 -6.35 23.59
CA ASP A 12 -1.66 -7.65 24.24
C ASP A 12 -0.28 -8.33 24.04
N ASN A 13 0.75 -7.53 23.74
CA ASN A 13 2.14 -7.95 23.58
C ASN A 13 2.40 -8.97 22.45
N ARG A 14 1.55 -9.05 21.43
CA ARG A 14 1.85 -9.84 20.25
C ARG A 14 2.67 -9.03 19.26
N LEU A 15 3.65 -9.66 18.63
CA LEU A 15 4.39 -9.06 17.53
C LEU A 15 3.50 -9.02 16.28
N LEU A 16 3.23 -7.82 15.77
CA LEU A 16 2.68 -7.57 14.45
C LEU A 16 3.86 -7.32 13.51
N PHE A 17 4.01 -8.16 12.51
CA PHE A 17 5.10 -8.04 11.53
C PHE A 17 4.52 -8.02 10.13
N GLY A 18 4.86 -7.01 9.34
CA GLY A 18 4.47 -6.85 7.96
C GLY A 18 5.65 -6.60 7.06
N GLY A 19 5.50 -6.99 5.83
CA GLY A 19 6.49 -6.85 4.78
C GLY A 19 6.14 -7.79 3.63
N ARG A 20 6.97 -7.75 2.60
CA ARG A 20 6.76 -8.50 1.37
C ARG A 20 5.54 -8.03 0.58
N GLU A 21 5.63 -8.22 -0.70
CA GLU A 21 4.57 -7.93 -1.66
C GLU A 21 4.49 -9.04 -2.71
N SER A 22 3.39 -9.03 -3.44
CA SER A 22 3.24 -9.76 -4.69
C SER A 22 2.63 -8.83 -5.74
N TYR A 23 3.05 -8.98 -6.99
CA TYR A 23 2.69 -8.06 -8.08
C TYR A 23 1.47 -8.54 -8.87
N GLY A 24 0.78 -9.55 -8.38
CA GLY A 24 -0.47 -10.05 -8.93
C GLY A 24 -1.64 -9.85 -7.99
N TYR A 25 -2.84 -10.16 -8.47
CA TYR A 25 -4.07 -10.08 -7.67
C TYR A 25 -4.28 -11.32 -6.76
N ARG A 26 -3.43 -12.35 -6.88
CA ARG A 26 -3.54 -13.56 -6.07
C ARG A 26 -2.63 -13.46 -4.85
N PHE A 27 -3.18 -13.74 -3.69
CA PHE A 27 -2.40 -13.89 -2.47
C PHE A 27 -1.59 -15.20 -2.53
N PRO A 28 -0.39 -15.24 -1.90
CA PRO A 28 0.32 -16.50 -1.70
C PRO A 28 -0.55 -17.50 -0.95
N SER A 29 -0.43 -18.78 -1.30
CA SER A 29 -1.13 -19.87 -0.60
C SER A 29 -0.68 -19.97 0.87
N ASP A 30 0.58 -19.66 1.14
CA ASP A 30 1.14 -19.61 2.49
C ASP A 30 1.78 -18.24 2.74
N ILE A 31 1.00 -17.35 3.35
CA ILE A 31 1.45 -16.02 3.78
C ILE A 31 2.45 -16.15 4.94
N THR A 32 2.23 -17.11 5.84
CA THR A 32 3.07 -17.36 7.00
C THR A 32 4.50 -17.69 6.59
N ALA A 33 4.69 -18.66 5.69
CA ALA A 33 6.02 -19.02 5.20
C ALA A 33 6.72 -17.84 4.52
N LYS A 34 5.97 -17.04 3.73
CA LYS A 34 6.52 -15.89 3.01
C LYS A 34 7.05 -14.80 3.95
N VAL A 35 6.41 -14.58 5.08
CA VAL A 35 6.75 -13.52 6.04
C VAL A 35 7.73 -14.01 7.11
N ARG A 36 7.76 -15.30 7.43
CA ARG A 36 8.65 -15.88 8.45
C ARG A 36 10.12 -15.60 8.17
N LYS A 37 10.57 -15.78 6.92
CA LYS A 37 11.98 -15.55 6.56
C LYS A 37 12.46 -14.13 6.93
N PRO A 38 11.86 -13.03 6.42
CA PRO A 38 12.29 -11.68 6.79
C PRO A 38 12.10 -11.37 8.27
N MET A 39 11.09 -11.96 8.92
CA MET A 39 10.90 -11.81 10.37
C MET A 39 12.06 -12.41 11.15
N THR A 40 12.51 -13.60 10.80
CA THR A 40 13.61 -14.30 11.51
C THR A 40 15.00 -13.76 11.14
N GLU A 41 15.15 -13.06 10.02
CA GLU A 41 16.35 -12.29 9.70
C GLU A 41 16.54 -11.11 10.68
N ILE A 42 15.44 -10.50 11.15
CA ILE A 42 15.45 -9.39 12.11
C ILE A 42 15.38 -9.91 13.55
N PHE A 43 14.58 -10.93 13.79
CA PHE A 43 14.33 -11.52 15.10
C PHE A 43 14.65 -13.04 15.09
N PRO A 44 15.94 -13.45 15.12
CA PRO A 44 16.32 -14.86 15.00
C PRO A 44 15.72 -15.77 16.09
N HIS A 45 15.50 -15.22 17.27
CA HIS A 45 14.91 -15.93 18.43
C HIS A 45 13.42 -16.28 18.23
N LEU A 46 12.76 -15.71 17.23
CA LEU A 46 11.35 -15.98 16.89
C LEU A 46 11.20 -17.06 15.79
N ARG A 47 12.24 -17.82 15.48
CA ARG A 47 12.24 -18.80 14.39
C ARG A 47 11.09 -19.81 14.53
N ASP A 48 10.90 -20.32 15.74
CA ASP A 48 9.96 -21.41 16.02
C ASP A 48 8.67 -20.93 16.68
N VAL A 49 8.47 -19.60 16.77
CA VAL A 49 7.27 -19.04 17.36
C VAL A 49 6.03 -19.39 16.53
N LYS A 50 4.95 -19.72 17.20
CA LYS A 50 3.64 -19.91 16.58
C LYS A 50 3.14 -18.58 16.04
N ILE A 51 2.68 -18.59 14.78
CA ILE A 51 1.98 -17.45 14.19
C ILE A 51 0.49 -17.72 14.31
N ASP A 52 -0.22 -16.88 15.07
CA ASP A 52 -1.64 -17.05 15.33
C ASP A 52 -2.49 -16.56 14.15
N TYR A 53 -2.08 -15.50 13.48
CA TYR A 53 -2.81 -14.88 12.39
C TYR A 53 -1.87 -14.50 11.26
N ALA A 54 -2.28 -14.74 10.03
CA ALA A 54 -1.60 -14.30 8.83
C ALA A 54 -2.62 -13.82 7.79
N TRP A 55 -2.41 -12.63 7.26
CA TRP A 55 -3.33 -12.05 6.27
C TRP A 55 -2.56 -11.16 5.28
N GLY A 56 -3.19 -10.86 4.18
CA GLY A 56 -2.71 -9.91 3.19
C GLY A 56 -3.79 -8.90 2.84
N GLY A 57 -3.39 -7.83 2.18
CA GLY A 57 -4.29 -6.80 1.67
C GLY A 57 -3.80 -6.27 0.33
N THR A 58 -4.73 -5.79 -0.49
CA THR A 58 -4.41 -5.14 -1.76
C THR A 58 -4.22 -3.65 -1.54
N LEU A 59 -3.12 -3.12 -2.05
CA LEU A 59 -2.82 -1.69 -2.00
C LEU A 59 -3.16 -1.01 -3.31
N GLY A 60 -3.86 0.12 -3.23
CA GLY A 60 -3.98 1.07 -4.32
C GLY A 60 -2.76 1.98 -4.37
N ILE A 61 -1.93 1.83 -5.40
CA ILE A 61 -0.71 2.63 -5.57
C ILE A 61 -0.88 3.51 -6.80
N THR A 62 -0.73 4.83 -6.61
CA THR A 62 -0.69 5.80 -7.72
C THR A 62 0.74 5.98 -8.23
N MET A 63 0.90 6.39 -9.48
CA MET A 63 2.21 6.64 -10.08
C MET A 63 3.03 7.67 -9.31
N LYS A 64 2.41 8.70 -8.78
CA LYS A 64 3.04 9.76 -7.98
C LYS A 64 3.06 9.48 -6.49
N ARG A 65 2.49 8.36 -6.04
CA ARG A 65 2.31 7.98 -4.63
C ARG A 65 1.49 8.97 -3.79
N MET A 66 0.85 9.95 -4.42
CA MET A 66 -0.10 10.86 -3.78
C MET A 66 -1.48 10.21 -3.73
N PRO A 67 -2.28 10.47 -2.69
CA PRO A 67 -3.67 10.04 -2.66
C PRO A 67 -4.45 10.56 -3.87
N TYR A 68 -5.36 9.75 -4.37
CA TYR A 68 -6.28 10.14 -5.44
C TYR A 68 -7.61 10.55 -4.84
N LEU A 69 -7.95 11.83 -4.97
CA LEU A 69 -9.26 12.37 -4.61
C LEU A 69 -9.99 12.77 -5.89
N ALA A 70 -11.27 12.47 -5.99
CA ALA A 70 -12.07 12.84 -7.15
C ALA A 70 -13.56 12.98 -6.81
N ARG A 71 -14.23 13.91 -7.49
CA ARG A 71 -15.68 13.93 -7.60
C ARG A 71 -16.07 13.13 -8.85
N VAL A 72 -16.40 11.85 -8.63
CA VAL A 72 -16.69 10.91 -9.73
C VAL A 72 -18.10 11.08 -10.30
N ALA A 73 -19.00 11.69 -9.54
CA ALA A 73 -20.32 12.15 -9.96
C ALA A 73 -20.74 13.32 -9.06
N PRO A 74 -21.80 14.08 -9.41
CA PRO A 74 -22.23 15.24 -8.62
C PRO A 74 -22.41 14.95 -7.12
N ASN A 75 -22.86 13.75 -6.79
CA ASN A 75 -23.14 13.29 -5.43
C ASN A 75 -22.19 12.19 -4.93
N ILE A 76 -21.08 11.90 -5.65
CA ILE A 76 -20.12 10.87 -5.28
C ILE A 76 -18.72 11.44 -5.21
N LEU A 77 -18.18 11.48 -4.00
CA LEU A 77 -16.78 11.78 -3.71
C LEU A 77 -16.02 10.47 -3.53
N SER A 78 -14.79 10.42 -3.98
CA SER A 78 -13.89 9.27 -3.83
C SER A 78 -12.55 9.72 -3.29
N ALA A 79 -11.98 8.92 -2.38
CA ALA A 79 -10.61 9.07 -1.93
C ALA A 79 -9.97 7.68 -1.84
N SER A 80 -8.88 7.47 -2.57
CA SER A 80 -8.24 6.18 -2.74
C SER A 80 -6.76 6.31 -3.09
N GLY A 81 -6.09 5.20 -3.45
CA GLY A 81 -4.73 5.26 -3.95
C GLY A 81 -3.71 5.78 -2.94
N TYR A 82 -3.86 5.45 -1.68
CA TYR A 82 -3.01 5.96 -0.59
C TYR A 82 -1.58 5.42 -0.61
N SER A 83 -1.24 4.54 -1.53
CA SER A 83 0.12 4.05 -1.77
C SER A 83 0.84 3.52 -0.53
N GLY A 84 0.11 2.88 0.38
CA GLY A 84 0.62 2.34 1.65
C GLY A 84 0.51 3.30 2.86
N HIS A 85 0.13 4.56 2.68
CA HIS A 85 0.00 5.57 3.74
C HIS A 85 -1.45 5.79 4.19
N GLY A 86 -2.33 4.80 3.98
CA GLY A 86 -3.78 4.95 4.21
C GLY A 86 -4.17 5.25 5.65
N VAL A 87 -3.46 4.73 6.64
CA VAL A 87 -3.84 4.90 8.06
C VAL A 87 -3.94 6.38 8.45
N GLY A 88 -2.95 7.19 8.07
CA GLY A 88 -2.99 8.63 8.33
C GLY A 88 -3.83 9.40 7.31
N ASN A 89 -3.59 9.12 6.02
CA ASN A 89 -4.21 9.90 4.94
C ASN A 89 -5.72 9.68 4.79
N ALA A 90 -6.25 8.50 5.17
CA ALA A 90 -7.68 8.24 5.07
C ALA A 90 -8.51 9.11 6.03
N VAL A 91 -8.00 9.37 7.23
CA VAL A 91 -8.66 10.26 8.19
C VAL A 91 -8.74 11.69 7.64
N GLN A 92 -7.61 12.20 7.11
CA GLN A 92 -7.58 13.52 6.51
C GLN A 92 -8.47 13.61 5.26
N ALA A 93 -8.45 12.59 4.40
CA ALA A 93 -9.32 12.54 3.24
C ALA A 93 -10.80 12.51 3.62
N GLY A 94 -11.16 11.74 4.65
CA GLY A 94 -12.52 11.71 5.19
C GLY A 94 -12.98 13.07 5.70
N LYS A 95 -12.10 13.80 6.40
CA LYS A 95 -12.39 15.18 6.83
C LYS A 95 -12.65 16.10 5.63
N LEU A 96 -11.76 16.08 4.64
CA LEU A 96 -11.90 16.94 3.45
C LEU A 96 -13.18 16.63 2.65
N MET A 97 -13.57 15.33 2.58
CA MET A 97 -14.82 14.94 1.94
C MET A 97 -16.04 15.43 2.73
N ALA A 98 -15.99 15.36 4.06
CA ALA A 98 -17.05 15.90 4.92
C ALA A 98 -17.15 17.43 4.77
N ASP A 99 -16.04 18.15 4.82
CA ASP A 99 -15.99 19.60 4.61
C ASP A 99 -16.60 19.96 3.23
N ALA A 100 -16.25 19.20 2.17
CA ALA A 100 -16.78 19.44 0.83
C ALA A 100 -18.30 19.20 0.73
N ILE A 101 -18.85 18.25 1.46
CA ILE A 101 -20.30 18.01 1.55
C ILE A 101 -21.00 19.18 2.23
N HIS A 102 -20.34 19.81 3.19
CA HIS A 102 -20.84 21.01 3.90
C HIS A 102 -20.54 22.34 3.20
N GLY A 103 -20.10 22.30 1.94
CA GLY A 103 -19.83 23.50 1.13
C GLY A 103 -18.46 24.14 1.34
N GLN A 104 -17.57 23.52 2.12
CA GLN A 104 -16.17 23.95 2.34
C GLN A 104 -15.23 23.09 1.50
N ASP A 105 -15.33 23.18 0.19
CA ASP A 105 -14.71 22.24 -0.73
C ASP A 105 -13.29 22.61 -1.21
N THR A 106 -12.74 23.74 -0.79
CA THR A 106 -11.42 24.24 -1.21
C THR A 106 -10.32 23.21 -0.98
N GLY A 107 -10.25 22.60 0.21
CA GLY A 107 -9.23 21.60 0.55
C GLY A 107 -9.37 20.33 -0.30
N PHE A 108 -10.60 19.84 -0.49
CA PHE A 108 -10.88 18.69 -1.34
C PHE A 108 -10.49 18.99 -2.80
N ASN A 109 -10.92 20.09 -3.34
CA ASN A 109 -10.66 20.48 -4.73
C ASN A 109 -9.16 20.70 -4.98
N THR A 110 -8.42 21.26 -4.02
CA THR A 110 -6.96 21.38 -4.11
C THR A 110 -6.28 20.03 -4.29
N LEU A 111 -6.63 19.01 -3.49
CA LEU A 111 -6.05 17.70 -3.65
C LEU A 111 -6.60 16.96 -4.89
N ALA A 112 -7.86 17.14 -5.24
CA ALA A 112 -8.47 16.56 -6.43
C ALA A 112 -7.88 17.13 -7.74
N SER A 113 -7.30 18.34 -7.71
CA SER A 113 -6.63 18.95 -8.87
C SER A 113 -5.25 18.34 -9.17
N ILE A 114 -4.68 17.54 -8.25
CA ILE A 114 -3.38 16.91 -8.47
C ILE A 114 -3.48 15.86 -9.58
N PRO A 115 -2.75 16.02 -10.70
CA PRO A 115 -2.82 15.07 -11.81
C PRO A 115 -2.37 13.68 -11.38
N THR A 116 -3.22 12.68 -11.60
CA THR A 116 -2.91 11.27 -11.35
C THR A 116 -2.85 10.53 -12.68
N PRO A 117 -1.66 10.43 -13.31
CA PRO A 117 -1.52 9.76 -14.58
C PRO A 117 -1.86 8.28 -14.46
N SER A 118 -2.53 7.75 -15.48
CA SER A 118 -2.80 6.32 -15.58
C SER A 118 -1.51 5.52 -15.70
N PHE A 119 -1.50 4.32 -15.13
CA PHE A 119 -0.37 3.41 -15.30
C PHE A 119 -0.27 2.98 -16.78
N PRO A 120 0.93 3.03 -17.39
CA PRO A 120 1.11 2.61 -18.78
C PRO A 120 0.66 1.17 -19.00
N GLY A 121 0.01 0.89 -20.12
CA GLY A 121 -0.47 -0.44 -20.45
C GLY A 121 -1.69 -0.89 -19.64
N ALA A 122 -2.61 0.05 -19.37
CA ALA A 122 -3.90 -0.27 -18.75
C ALA A 122 -4.52 -1.55 -19.34
N GLY A 123 -5.06 -2.42 -18.48
CA GLY A 123 -5.59 -3.72 -18.90
C GLY A 123 -4.52 -4.83 -18.94
N ALA A 124 -4.38 -5.54 -20.05
CA ALA A 124 -3.56 -6.75 -20.17
C ALA A 124 -2.05 -6.53 -19.89
N LEU A 125 -1.50 -5.37 -20.23
CA LEU A 125 -0.08 -5.06 -20.06
C LEU A 125 0.29 -4.57 -18.67
N ARG A 126 -0.67 -4.22 -17.82
CA ARG A 126 -0.42 -3.68 -16.48
C ARG A 126 0.42 -4.63 -15.61
N THR A 127 0.01 -5.88 -15.49
CA THR A 127 0.71 -6.87 -14.65
C THR A 127 2.11 -7.17 -15.13
N PRO A 128 2.37 -7.48 -16.41
CA PRO A 128 3.73 -7.73 -16.90
C PRO A 128 4.64 -6.50 -16.78
N LEU A 129 4.16 -5.31 -17.09
CA LEU A 129 4.96 -4.08 -16.94
C LEU A 129 5.29 -3.79 -15.47
N LEU A 130 4.32 -3.96 -14.58
CA LEU A 130 4.55 -3.80 -13.15
C LEU A 130 5.58 -4.82 -12.64
N THR A 131 5.48 -6.08 -13.06
CA THR A 131 6.43 -7.13 -12.66
C THR A 131 7.85 -6.81 -13.14
N LEU A 132 8.00 -6.37 -14.38
CA LEU A 132 9.29 -5.95 -14.92
C LEU A 132 9.90 -4.77 -14.15
N ALA A 133 9.11 -3.71 -13.92
CA ALA A 133 9.56 -2.53 -13.18
C ALA A 133 10.00 -2.91 -11.74
N MET A 134 9.21 -3.72 -11.06
CA MET A 134 9.52 -4.13 -9.69
C MET A 134 10.73 -5.07 -9.62
N SER A 135 10.88 -5.97 -10.60
CA SER A 135 12.08 -6.84 -10.71
C SER A 135 13.34 -6.01 -10.93
N TRP A 136 13.23 -4.95 -11.74
CA TRP A 136 14.34 -4.00 -11.94
C TRP A 136 14.71 -3.29 -10.63
N TYR A 137 13.74 -2.78 -9.85
CA TYR A 137 14.02 -2.15 -8.57
C TYR A 137 14.65 -3.11 -7.57
N VAL A 138 14.20 -4.36 -7.50
CA VAL A 138 14.80 -5.39 -6.64
C VAL A 138 16.24 -5.69 -7.06
N LEU A 139 16.51 -5.77 -8.38
CA LEU A 139 17.86 -5.98 -8.87
C LEU A 139 18.77 -4.79 -8.53
N ARG A 140 18.31 -3.57 -8.74
CA ARG A 140 19.02 -2.34 -8.41
C ARG A 140 19.33 -2.26 -6.91
N ASP A 141 18.37 -2.57 -6.05
CA ASP A 141 18.57 -2.62 -4.59
C ASP A 141 19.63 -3.66 -4.17
N ARG A 142 19.76 -4.78 -4.92
CA ARG A 142 20.79 -5.80 -4.65
C ARG A 142 22.17 -5.37 -5.12
N LEU A 143 22.25 -4.60 -6.21
CA LEU A 143 23.49 -4.11 -6.77
C LEU A 143 24.00 -2.82 -6.07
N GLY A 144 23.18 -2.22 -5.21
CA GLY A 144 23.54 -1.01 -4.48
C GLY A 144 23.59 0.27 -5.33
N VAL A 145 22.87 0.29 -6.46
CA VAL A 145 22.81 1.42 -7.42
C VAL A 145 21.41 1.99 -7.53
#